data_7b853d75f88ee24a0909c0a3a7316fcf
#
_entry.id   7b853d75f88ee24a0909c0a3a7316fcf
#
_cell.length_a   1.000
_cell.length_b   1.000
_cell.length_c   1.000
_cell.angle_alpha   90.00
_cell.angle_beta   90.00
_cell.angle_gamma   90.00
#
_symmetry.space_group_name_H-M   'P 1'
#
loop_
_entity.id
_entity.type
_entity.pdbx_description
1 polymer ?
#
loop_
_entity_poly.entity_id
_entity_poly.type
_entity_poly.pdbx_seq_one_letter_code
_entity_poly.pdbx_strand_id
1 'polypeptide(L)'
;MIQVLCVTTKLQFGGVQTFLKNYAAGLKECGVQYNFVVQTKERQPMDDYFESLGCKIFHITSMSESKIGFMRDLYCLLREHPEFQVVHSHLNFANVYSLISAKFAGVKVRISHSHSNYEPKSIINDLLKKIIKFIGWKLIATDCWACGKDAGLWLYGNSNKVKVIKNAIDTEKYRYNLSIREKIRRKLKIEDDFVWINVGSFSKSKNHKFLLDIFSDYKKNRPNCKLILCGDGVERSHIQTLIKQKQLTDSVILTGNVNNCQDYLFASDIFVFPSLFEGFPLSVAEAESTGLQCVLSNAIPDEVIDTKYAIKIDDYQKDKWISSIEYFRSNPLDSECRLQAIETIKQKGLDLKVEVNKLAQLYFTALGK
;
A
#
# COMPACT_ATOMS: atom_id res chain seq x y z
N MET A 1 26.02 0.66 -10.87
CA MET A 1 24.67 0.83 -10.23
C MET A 1 23.68 1.15 -11.34
N ILE A 2 22.57 0.41 -11.43
CA ILE A 2 21.49 0.66 -12.41
C ILE A 2 20.72 1.89 -11.95
N GLN A 3 20.54 2.88 -12.86
CA GLN A 3 19.71 4.06 -12.59
C GLN A 3 18.31 3.82 -13.14
N VAL A 4 17.30 3.72 -12.25
CA VAL A 4 15.90 3.53 -12.58
C VAL A 4 15.15 4.85 -12.36
N LEU A 5 14.43 5.32 -13.36
CA LEU A 5 13.54 6.47 -13.23
C LEU A 5 12.11 5.97 -12.99
N CYS A 6 11.64 6.10 -11.75
CA CYS A 6 10.28 5.77 -11.34
C CYS A 6 9.34 6.94 -11.65
N VAL A 7 8.31 6.72 -12.46
CA VAL A 7 7.32 7.75 -12.79
C VAL A 7 6.05 7.53 -11.96
N THR A 8 5.72 8.51 -11.11
CA THR A 8 4.54 8.48 -10.24
C THR A 8 3.80 9.82 -10.25
N THR A 9 2.62 9.87 -9.61
CA THR A 9 1.87 11.13 -9.52
C THR A 9 2.48 12.07 -8.50
N LYS A 10 2.67 11.60 -7.27
CA LYS A 10 3.17 12.36 -6.10
C LYS A 10 3.92 11.41 -5.17
N LEU A 11 4.78 11.95 -4.30
CA LEU A 11 5.46 11.21 -3.23
C LEU A 11 4.80 11.51 -1.87
N GLN A 12 3.51 11.13 -1.76
CA GLN A 12 2.69 11.25 -0.55
C GLN A 12 2.48 9.87 0.09
N PHE A 13 1.84 9.82 1.26
CA PHE A 13 1.44 8.55 1.86
C PHE A 13 0.35 7.85 1.02
N GLY A 14 0.63 6.61 0.60
CA GLY A 14 -0.25 5.80 -0.24
C GLY A 14 0.39 4.46 -0.60
N GLY A 15 -0.39 3.51 -1.13
CA GLY A 15 0.08 2.13 -1.40
C GLY A 15 1.28 2.07 -2.34
N VAL A 16 1.26 2.81 -3.46
CA VAL A 16 2.38 2.87 -4.42
C VAL A 16 3.62 3.46 -3.77
N GLN A 17 3.46 4.55 -3.03
CA GLN A 17 4.57 5.23 -2.38
C GLN A 17 5.15 4.41 -1.23
N THR A 18 4.33 3.66 -0.51
CA THR A 18 4.80 2.71 0.50
C THR A 18 5.60 1.57 -0.14
N PHE A 19 5.14 1.03 -1.28
CA PHE A 19 5.92 0.08 -2.08
C PHE A 19 7.28 0.67 -2.46
N LEU A 20 7.31 1.86 -3.08
CA LEU A 20 8.55 2.51 -3.48
C LEU A 20 9.49 2.77 -2.30
N LYS A 21 8.93 3.22 -1.17
CA LYS A 21 9.68 3.46 0.08
C LYS A 21 10.30 2.18 0.62
N ASN A 22 9.52 1.10 0.69
CA ASN A 22 9.99 -0.17 1.24
C ASN A 22 11.16 -0.72 0.43
N TYR A 23 11.06 -0.66 -0.90
CA TYR A 23 12.09 -1.25 -1.77
C TYR A 23 13.33 -0.38 -1.99
N ALA A 24 13.22 0.95 -1.89
CA ALA A 24 14.28 1.88 -2.32
C ALA A 24 15.63 1.65 -1.62
N ALA A 25 15.63 1.52 -0.30
CA ALA A 25 16.86 1.35 0.48
C ALA A 25 17.57 0.03 0.14
N GLY A 26 16.85 -1.09 0.17
CA GLY A 26 17.42 -2.40 -0.12
C GLY A 26 17.88 -2.55 -1.59
N LEU A 27 17.14 -1.97 -2.53
CA LEU A 27 17.55 -1.96 -3.94
C LEU A 27 18.86 -1.22 -4.16
N LYS A 28 19.08 -0.11 -3.44
CA LYS A 28 20.35 0.63 -3.48
C LYS A 28 21.53 -0.25 -3.04
N GLU A 29 21.36 -1.03 -1.97
CA GLU A 29 22.37 -2.01 -1.52
C GLU A 29 22.62 -3.09 -2.56
N CYS A 30 21.59 -3.47 -3.32
CA CYS A 30 21.70 -4.43 -4.43
C CYS A 30 22.20 -3.82 -5.76
N GLY A 31 22.62 -2.55 -5.76
CA GLY A 31 23.17 -1.90 -6.96
C GLY A 31 22.13 -1.31 -7.90
N VAL A 32 20.90 -1.05 -7.45
CA VAL A 32 19.81 -0.40 -8.19
C VAL A 32 19.38 0.87 -7.47
N GLN A 33 19.60 2.02 -8.09
CA GLN A 33 19.23 3.33 -7.55
C GLN A 33 17.93 3.80 -8.17
N TYR A 34 16.93 4.07 -7.32
CA TYR A 34 15.71 4.76 -7.73
C TYR A 34 15.94 6.28 -7.84
N ASN A 35 15.29 6.87 -8.83
CA ASN A 35 15.10 8.30 -9.00
C ASN A 35 13.65 8.52 -9.39
N PHE A 36 13.10 9.71 -9.19
CA PHE A 36 11.66 9.92 -9.32
C PHE A 36 11.32 11.05 -10.28
N VAL A 37 10.26 10.86 -11.05
CA VAL A 37 9.50 11.90 -11.72
C VAL A 37 8.14 12.01 -11.05
N VAL A 38 7.81 13.21 -10.59
CA VAL A 38 6.54 13.56 -9.96
C VAL A 38 5.78 14.64 -10.72
N GLN A 39 4.45 14.57 -10.69
CA GLN A 39 3.55 15.45 -11.43
C GLN A 39 3.05 16.60 -10.56
N THR A 40 3.95 17.25 -9.84
CA THR A 40 3.66 18.40 -8.98
C THR A 40 4.92 19.27 -8.87
N LYS A 41 4.71 20.56 -8.72
CA LYS A 41 5.81 21.52 -8.48
C LYS A 41 6.13 21.68 -6.99
N GLU A 42 5.26 21.20 -6.13
CA GLU A 42 5.38 21.32 -4.68
C GLU A 42 6.21 20.18 -4.09
N ARG A 43 7.01 20.50 -3.06
CA ARG A 43 7.71 19.50 -2.26
C ARG A 43 6.71 18.56 -1.58
N GLN A 44 7.06 17.29 -1.53
CA GLN A 44 6.17 16.24 -1.06
C GLN A 44 6.65 15.65 0.28
N PRO A 45 5.76 15.06 1.10
CA PRO A 45 6.11 14.54 2.44
C PRO A 45 7.19 13.47 2.47
N MET A 46 7.44 12.75 1.36
CA MET A 46 8.45 11.71 1.29
C MET A 46 9.74 12.13 0.58
N ASP A 47 9.82 13.37 0.09
CA ASP A 47 10.98 13.84 -0.66
C ASP A 47 12.27 13.76 0.17
N ASP A 48 12.25 14.25 1.42
CA ASP A 48 13.42 14.20 2.32
C ASP A 48 13.92 12.76 2.53
N TYR A 49 13.01 11.80 2.66
CA TYR A 49 13.37 10.39 2.80
C TYR A 49 14.10 9.87 1.55
N PHE A 50 13.56 10.11 0.36
CA PHE A 50 14.18 9.60 -0.86
C PHE A 50 15.48 10.33 -1.19
N GLU A 51 15.55 11.64 -0.96
CA GLU A 51 16.79 12.41 -1.11
C GLU A 51 17.90 11.92 -0.17
N SER A 52 17.56 11.53 1.07
CA SER A 52 18.52 10.93 2.02
C SER A 52 19.11 9.60 1.53
N LEU A 53 18.39 8.89 0.67
CA LEU A 53 18.88 7.70 -0.03
C LEU A 53 19.70 8.02 -1.29
N GLY A 54 19.86 9.30 -1.63
CA GLY A 54 20.56 9.75 -2.84
C GLY A 54 19.70 9.70 -4.09
N CYS A 55 18.39 9.62 -3.97
CA CYS A 55 17.48 9.69 -5.11
C CYS A 55 17.36 11.11 -5.62
N LYS A 56 17.37 11.30 -6.94
CA LYS A 56 17.01 12.58 -7.59
C LYS A 56 15.49 12.61 -7.78
N ILE A 57 14.87 13.76 -7.54
CA ILE A 57 13.42 13.99 -7.72
C ILE A 57 13.22 15.10 -8.74
N PHE A 58 12.54 14.78 -9.84
CA PHE A 58 12.26 15.71 -10.93
C PHE A 58 10.77 16.07 -10.96
N HIS A 59 10.49 17.34 -11.00
CA HIS A 59 9.16 17.91 -11.05
C HIS A 59 8.81 18.31 -12.48
N ILE A 60 7.75 17.70 -13.05
CA ILE A 60 7.33 17.98 -14.42
C ILE A 60 5.84 18.36 -14.48
N THR A 61 5.40 18.87 -15.63
CA THR A 61 4.00 19.17 -15.91
C THR A 61 3.11 17.98 -15.60
N SER A 62 2.01 18.21 -14.87
CA SER A 62 1.08 17.11 -14.55
C SER A 62 0.21 16.74 -15.76
N MET A 63 -0.21 15.47 -15.84
CA MET A 63 -1.13 15.02 -16.90
C MET A 63 -2.53 15.64 -16.77
N SER A 64 -2.92 16.10 -15.59
CA SER A 64 -4.18 16.82 -15.38
C SER A 64 -4.13 18.24 -15.98
N GLU A 65 -2.96 18.84 -16.03
CA GLU A 65 -2.72 20.14 -16.66
C GLU A 65 -2.56 19.99 -18.17
N SER A 66 -1.62 19.13 -18.61
CA SER A 66 -1.38 18.85 -20.04
C SER A 66 -0.71 17.49 -20.23
N LYS A 67 -1.40 16.56 -20.91
CA LYS A 67 -0.81 15.26 -21.28
C LYS A 67 0.37 15.42 -22.24
N ILE A 68 0.28 16.34 -23.19
CA ILE A 68 1.36 16.62 -24.16
C ILE A 68 2.53 17.28 -23.43
N GLY A 69 2.27 18.24 -22.52
CA GLY A 69 3.28 18.87 -21.68
C GLY A 69 4.04 17.84 -20.84
N PHE A 70 3.32 16.95 -20.16
CA PHE A 70 3.91 15.84 -19.42
C PHE A 70 4.85 14.97 -20.29
N MET A 71 4.37 14.58 -21.47
CA MET A 71 5.15 13.71 -22.38
C MET A 71 6.40 14.42 -22.91
N ARG A 72 6.28 15.71 -23.25
CA ARG A 72 7.40 16.53 -23.70
C ARG A 72 8.45 16.70 -22.61
N ASP A 73 8.03 17.08 -21.41
CA ASP A 73 8.93 17.32 -20.28
C ASP A 73 9.69 16.05 -19.90
N LEU A 74 8.97 14.90 -19.86
CA LEU A 74 9.60 13.60 -19.58
C LEU A 74 10.58 13.20 -20.71
N TYR A 75 10.23 13.45 -21.98
CA TYR A 75 11.14 13.20 -23.11
C TYR A 75 12.40 14.04 -23.01
N CYS A 76 12.30 15.36 -22.77
CA CYS A 76 13.45 16.26 -22.62
C CYS A 76 14.34 15.81 -21.46
N LEU A 77 13.76 15.53 -20.30
CA LEU A 77 14.48 15.02 -19.12
C LEU A 77 15.26 13.75 -19.43
N LEU A 78 14.67 12.79 -20.12
CA LEU A 78 15.35 11.54 -20.48
C LEU A 78 16.47 11.74 -21.53
N ARG A 79 16.36 12.77 -22.38
CA ARG A 79 17.42 13.14 -23.32
C ARG A 79 18.58 13.84 -22.62
N GLU A 80 18.32 14.62 -21.58
CA GLU A 80 19.31 15.30 -20.75
C GLU A 80 20.02 14.35 -19.78
N HIS A 81 19.36 13.23 -19.42
CA HIS A 81 19.81 12.24 -18.45
C HIS A 81 19.93 10.82 -19.04
N PRO A 82 20.90 10.57 -19.93
CA PRO A 82 21.09 9.28 -20.60
C PRO A 82 21.48 8.14 -19.64
N GLU A 83 21.83 8.44 -18.41
CA GLU A 83 22.07 7.46 -17.35
C GLU A 83 20.84 6.66 -16.97
N PHE A 84 19.62 7.15 -17.25
CA PHE A 84 18.38 6.43 -17.00
C PHE A 84 18.11 5.36 -18.07
N GLN A 85 18.65 4.16 -17.85
CA GLN A 85 18.49 3.03 -18.77
C GLN A 85 17.14 2.32 -18.60
N VAL A 86 16.45 2.55 -17.48
CA VAL A 86 15.16 1.96 -17.11
C VAL A 86 14.18 3.06 -16.74
N VAL A 87 13.00 3.06 -17.37
CA VAL A 87 11.84 3.82 -16.94
C VAL A 87 10.82 2.85 -16.36
N HIS A 88 10.47 3.02 -15.09
CA HIS A 88 9.49 2.20 -14.37
C HIS A 88 8.28 3.06 -14.00
N SER A 89 7.19 2.88 -14.71
CA SER A 89 5.98 3.69 -14.57
C SER A 89 4.95 3.04 -13.65
N HIS A 90 4.47 3.81 -12.66
CA HIS A 90 3.51 3.41 -11.62
C HIS A 90 2.17 4.14 -11.74
N LEU A 91 1.74 4.47 -12.95
CA LEU A 91 0.55 5.26 -13.24
C LEU A 91 -0.64 4.41 -13.70
N ASN A 92 -0.57 3.07 -13.55
CA ASN A 92 -1.58 2.13 -14.01
C ASN A 92 -1.91 2.33 -15.50
N PHE A 93 -3.15 2.66 -15.82
CA PHE A 93 -3.59 2.87 -17.20
C PHE A 93 -2.82 4.00 -17.91
N ALA A 94 -2.41 5.02 -17.18
CA ALA A 94 -1.68 6.16 -17.73
C ALA A 94 -0.18 5.88 -17.96
N ASN A 95 0.34 4.68 -17.64
CA ASN A 95 1.70 4.27 -17.95
C ASN A 95 2.05 4.46 -19.43
N VAL A 96 1.07 4.33 -20.34
CA VAL A 96 1.29 4.46 -21.78
C VAL A 96 1.94 5.80 -22.16
N TYR A 97 1.57 6.91 -21.51
CA TYR A 97 2.12 8.23 -21.81
C TYR A 97 3.61 8.33 -21.45
N SER A 98 3.99 7.87 -20.28
CA SER A 98 5.41 7.86 -19.84
C SER A 98 6.25 6.91 -20.67
N LEU A 99 5.72 5.73 -21.01
CA LEU A 99 6.45 4.73 -21.80
C LEU A 99 6.63 5.14 -23.27
N ILE A 100 5.67 5.88 -23.85
CA ILE A 100 5.83 6.50 -25.19
C ILE A 100 7.00 7.49 -25.15
N SER A 101 7.03 8.42 -24.20
CA SER A 101 8.13 9.39 -24.05
C SER A 101 9.47 8.69 -23.88
N ALA A 102 9.53 7.66 -23.05
CA ALA A 102 10.73 6.86 -22.83
C ALA A 102 11.20 6.12 -24.09
N LYS A 103 10.28 5.58 -24.89
CA LYS A 103 10.60 4.92 -26.16
C LYS A 103 11.22 5.90 -27.16
N PHE A 104 10.61 7.09 -27.33
CA PHE A 104 11.16 8.11 -28.23
C PHE A 104 12.48 8.70 -27.75
N ALA A 105 12.69 8.76 -26.43
CA ALA A 105 13.99 9.16 -25.85
C ALA A 105 15.09 8.09 -25.98
N GLY A 106 14.75 6.87 -26.46
CA GLY A 106 15.72 5.78 -26.66
C GLY A 106 15.98 4.93 -25.42
N VAL A 107 15.13 5.01 -24.37
CA VAL A 107 15.30 4.21 -23.17
C VAL A 107 15.08 2.72 -23.48
N LYS A 108 16.06 1.87 -23.08
CA LYS A 108 16.09 0.45 -23.42
C LYS A 108 14.98 -0.34 -22.71
N VAL A 109 14.82 -0.16 -21.40
CA VAL A 109 13.87 -0.91 -20.56
C VAL A 109 12.74 0.00 -20.13
N ARG A 110 11.52 -0.38 -20.48
CA ARG A 110 10.29 0.40 -20.23
C ARG A 110 9.28 -0.49 -19.53
N ILE A 111 9.17 -0.34 -18.21
CA ILE A 111 8.35 -1.18 -17.35
C ILE A 111 7.02 -0.49 -17.06
N SER A 112 5.92 -1.17 -17.36
CA SER A 112 4.58 -0.80 -16.92
C SER A 112 4.25 -1.58 -15.66
N HIS A 113 3.90 -0.89 -14.55
CA HIS A 113 3.51 -1.55 -13.30
C HIS A 113 2.06 -1.25 -12.93
N SER A 114 1.28 -2.29 -12.71
CA SER A 114 -0.10 -2.23 -12.23
C SER A 114 -0.15 -2.39 -10.71
N HIS A 115 -0.75 -1.39 -10.02
CA HIS A 115 -0.91 -1.38 -8.56
C HIS A 115 -2.36 -1.51 -8.08
N SER A 116 -3.32 -1.64 -8.99
CA SER A 116 -4.75 -1.66 -8.65
C SER A 116 -5.53 -2.50 -9.65
N ASN A 117 -6.61 -3.09 -9.19
CA ASN A 117 -7.64 -3.73 -10.01
C ASN A 117 -8.89 -2.83 -10.17
N TYR A 118 -8.81 -1.58 -9.71
CA TYR A 118 -9.91 -0.62 -9.76
C TYR A 118 -9.66 0.50 -10.77
N GLU A 119 -10.67 0.78 -11.59
CA GLU A 119 -10.72 1.94 -12.47
C GLU A 119 -11.89 2.84 -12.04
N PRO A 120 -11.65 4.13 -11.74
CA PRO A 120 -12.74 5.09 -11.57
C PRO A 120 -13.59 5.11 -12.86
N LYS A 121 -14.91 5.29 -12.75
CA LYS A 121 -15.79 5.42 -13.92
C LYS A 121 -15.19 6.45 -14.88
N SER A 122 -14.72 5.97 -16.03
CA SER A 122 -14.05 6.78 -17.05
C SER A 122 -15.01 7.06 -18.20
N ILE A 123 -14.98 8.28 -18.71
CA ILE A 123 -15.71 8.71 -19.91
C ILE A 123 -15.09 8.10 -21.19
N ILE A 124 -13.92 7.45 -21.08
CA ILE A 124 -13.23 6.86 -22.22
C ILE A 124 -14.00 5.63 -22.70
N ASN A 125 -14.33 5.60 -23.99
CA ASN A 125 -14.98 4.47 -24.66
C ASN A 125 -14.14 3.18 -24.50
N ASP A 126 -14.79 2.04 -24.26
CA ASP A 126 -14.13 0.74 -24.08
C ASP A 126 -13.26 0.31 -25.26
N LEU A 127 -13.63 0.72 -26.49
CA LEU A 127 -12.80 0.47 -27.66
C LEU A 127 -11.46 1.24 -27.59
N LEU A 128 -11.50 2.51 -27.18
CA LEU A 128 -10.29 3.32 -27.02
C LEU A 128 -9.41 2.76 -25.90
N LYS A 129 -9.99 2.29 -24.81
CA LYS A 129 -9.25 1.59 -23.76
C LYS A 129 -8.54 0.33 -24.27
N LYS A 130 -9.21 -0.48 -25.10
CA LYS A 130 -8.61 -1.67 -25.72
C LYS A 130 -7.44 -1.29 -26.63
N ILE A 131 -7.57 -0.22 -27.43
CA ILE A 131 -6.50 0.29 -28.30
C ILE A 131 -5.31 0.78 -27.46
N ILE A 132 -5.54 1.57 -26.42
CA ILE A 132 -4.48 2.07 -25.53
C ILE A 132 -3.78 0.90 -24.82
N LYS A 133 -4.53 -0.10 -24.34
CA LYS A 133 -3.98 -1.33 -23.77
C LYS A 133 -3.09 -2.05 -24.79
N PHE A 134 -3.57 -2.26 -26.00
CA PHE A 134 -2.81 -2.94 -27.04
C PHE A 134 -1.51 -2.21 -27.39
N ILE A 135 -1.58 -0.90 -27.64
CA ILE A 135 -0.40 -0.09 -27.97
C ILE A 135 0.55 -0.04 -26.77
N GLY A 136 0.05 0.30 -25.61
CA GLY A 136 0.87 0.49 -24.41
C GLY A 136 1.63 -0.77 -23.99
N TRP A 137 0.95 -1.90 -24.00
CA TRP A 137 1.48 -3.14 -23.44
C TRP A 137 2.18 -4.04 -24.44
N LYS A 138 1.72 -4.09 -25.67
CA LYS A 138 2.32 -4.95 -26.71
C LYS A 138 3.41 -4.29 -27.54
N LEU A 139 3.31 -2.96 -27.77
CA LEU A 139 4.22 -2.26 -28.69
C LEU A 139 5.21 -1.33 -28.00
N ILE A 140 4.88 -0.82 -26.80
CA ILE A 140 5.68 0.21 -26.12
C ILE A 140 6.42 -0.34 -24.90
N ALA A 141 5.73 -1.06 -24.00
CA ALA A 141 6.37 -1.65 -22.83
C ALA A 141 7.32 -2.79 -23.24
N THR A 142 8.46 -2.90 -22.60
CA THR A 142 9.34 -4.08 -22.68
C THR A 142 8.95 -5.12 -21.66
N ASP A 143 8.46 -4.67 -20.50
CA ASP A 143 8.04 -5.51 -19.38
C ASP A 143 6.72 -5.01 -18.79
N CYS A 144 5.87 -5.95 -18.40
CA CYS A 144 4.63 -5.70 -17.69
C CYS A 144 4.70 -6.35 -16.31
N TRP A 145 4.62 -5.53 -15.27
CA TRP A 145 4.67 -5.96 -13.88
C TRP A 145 3.37 -5.61 -13.16
N ALA A 146 3.04 -6.35 -12.10
CA ALA A 146 1.84 -6.10 -11.29
C ALA A 146 2.08 -6.45 -9.81
N CYS A 147 1.41 -5.77 -8.90
CA CYS A 147 1.50 -6.06 -7.46
C CYS A 147 0.80 -7.37 -7.04
N GLY A 148 -0.05 -7.93 -7.90
CA GLY A 148 -0.78 -9.17 -7.70
C GLY A 148 -1.36 -9.67 -9.03
N LYS A 149 -1.86 -10.91 -9.03
CA LYS A 149 -2.42 -11.54 -10.24
C LYS A 149 -3.62 -10.76 -10.78
N ASP A 150 -4.53 -10.32 -9.89
CA ASP A 150 -5.74 -9.59 -10.27
C ASP A 150 -5.42 -8.22 -10.87
N ALA A 151 -4.45 -7.49 -10.30
CA ALA A 151 -3.99 -6.23 -10.86
C ALA A 151 -3.35 -6.41 -12.25
N GLY A 152 -2.65 -7.51 -12.45
CA GLY A 152 -2.09 -7.89 -13.76
C GLY A 152 -3.16 -8.23 -14.77
N LEU A 153 -4.13 -9.06 -14.39
CA LEU A 153 -5.24 -9.46 -15.22
C LEU A 153 -6.11 -8.25 -15.64
N TRP A 154 -6.37 -7.36 -14.69
CA TRP A 154 -7.15 -6.15 -14.94
C TRP A 154 -6.49 -5.22 -15.98
N LEU A 155 -5.19 -4.95 -15.84
CA LEU A 155 -4.52 -4.00 -16.71
C LEU A 155 -4.08 -4.62 -18.06
N TYR A 156 -3.54 -5.83 -18.04
CA TYR A 156 -2.90 -6.46 -19.19
C TYR A 156 -3.72 -7.57 -19.84
N GLY A 157 -4.81 -8.01 -19.19
CA GLY A 157 -5.57 -9.18 -19.60
C GLY A 157 -4.82 -10.47 -19.27
N ASN A 158 -5.28 -11.59 -19.82
CA ASN A 158 -4.66 -12.90 -19.60
C ASN A 158 -3.30 -12.95 -20.33
N SER A 159 -2.22 -12.64 -19.62
CA SER A 159 -0.88 -12.61 -20.17
C SER A 159 0.08 -13.40 -19.27
N ASN A 160 0.59 -14.52 -19.78
CA ASN A 160 1.65 -15.29 -19.14
C ASN A 160 3.00 -14.53 -19.01
N LYS A 161 3.05 -13.29 -19.51
CA LYS A 161 4.25 -12.44 -19.51
C LYS A 161 4.26 -11.41 -18.38
N VAL A 162 3.20 -11.34 -17.56
CA VAL A 162 3.15 -10.42 -16.43
C VAL A 162 3.94 -10.99 -15.27
N LYS A 163 4.94 -10.22 -14.80
CA LYS A 163 5.70 -10.56 -13.60
C LYS A 163 4.99 -9.99 -12.37
N VAL A 164 4.73 -10.82 -11.39
CA VAL A 164 4.13 -10.39 -10.13
C VAL A 164 5.25 -9.94 -9.17
N ILE A 165 5.21 -8.67 -8.78
CA ILE A 165 6.10 -8.06 -7.80
C ILE A 165 5.28 -7.82 -6.55
N LYS A 166 5.46 -8.65 -5.55
CA LYS A 166 4.66 -8.59 -4.32
C LYS A 166 4.93 -7.30 -3.55
N ASN A 167 3.90 -6.75 -2.95
CA ASN A 167 4.05 -5.68 -1.97
C ASN A 167 4.54 -6.30 -0.66
N ALA A 168 5.85 -6.36 -0.49
CA ALA A 168 6.50 -6.95 0.68
C ALA A 168 6.65 -5.94 1.83
N ILE A 169 6.78 -6.46 3.04
CA ILE A 169 6.96 -5.70 4.27
C ILE A 169 8.27 -6.09 4.96
N ASP A 170 8.81 -5.19 5.75
CA ASP A 170 9.95 -5.48 6.64
C ASP A 170 9.47 -6.35 7.80
N THR A 171 9.57 -7.67 7.63
CA THR A 171 9.08 -8.65 8.60
C THR A 171 9.75 -8.50 9.96
N GLU A 172 11.02 -8.11 10.04
CA GLU A 172 11.69 -7.92 11.33
C GLU A 172 11.16 -6.68 12.08
N LYS A 173 10.80 -5.62 11.37
CA LYS A 173 10.16 -4.43 11.94
C LYS A 173 8.79 -4.76 12.57
N TYR A 174 8.05 -5.69 11.97
CA TYR A 174 6.72 -6.11 12.43
C TYR A 174 6.74 -7.36 13.32
N ARG A 175 7.92 -7.86 13.72
CA ARG A 175 8.02 -8.94 14.70
C ARG A 175 7.47 -8.47 16.05
N TYR A 176 6.46 -9.17 16.56
CA TYR A 176 5.79 -8.82 17.82
C TYR A 176 6.77 -8.57 18.96
N ASN A 177 6.52 -7.50 19.73
CA ASN A 177 7.36 -7.09 20.85
C ASN A 177 6.50 -6.72 22.06
N LEU A 178 6.52 -7.59 23.09
CA LEU A 178 5.74 -7.43 24.31
C LEU A 178 6.13 -6.17 25.09
N SER A 179 7.42 -5.86 25.19
CA SER A 179 7.91 -4.68 25.90
C SER A 179 7.42 -3.38 25.28
N ILE A 180 7.41 -3.31 23.94
CA ILE A 180 6.85 -2.17 23.23
C ILE A 180 5.33 -2.10 23.42
N ARG A 181 4.62 -3.25 23.37
CA ARG A 181 3.18 -3.31 23.65
C ARG A 181 2.86 -2.68 25.01
N GLU A 182 3.51 -3.12 26.08
CA GLU A 182 3.28 -2.61 27.43
C GLU A 182 3.59 -1.11 27.53
N LYS A 183 4.70 -0.67 26.93
CA LYS A 183 5.11 0.73 26.91
C LYS A 183 4.04 1.62 26.24
N ILE A 184 3.51 1.20 25.08
CA ILE A 184 2.50 1.99 24.34
C ILE A 184 1.17 1.98 25.09
N ARG A 185 0.74 0.83 25.65
CA ARG A 185 -0.49 0.73 26.42
C ARG A 185 -0.46 1.66 27.64
N ARG A 186 0.65 1.68 28.40
CA ARG A 186 0.85 2.64 29.52
C ARG A 186 0.82 4.10 29.04
N LYS A 187 1.52 4.40 27.94
CA LYS A 187 1.54 5.77 27.38
C LYS A 187 0.15 6.26 27.01
N LEU A 188 -0.68 5.39 26.46
CA LEU A 188 -2.04 5.71 26.01
C LEU A 188 -3.10 5.54 27.11
N LYS A 189 -2.74 4.99 28.28
CA LYS A 189 -3.64 4.67 29.40
C LYS A 189 -4.77 3.72 28.99
N ILE A 190 -4.37 2.61 28.36
CA ILE A 190 -5.29 1.58 27.80
C ILE A 190 -4.88 0.17 28.26
N GLU A 191 -4.22 0.04 29.44
CA GLU A 191 -3.65 -1.20 29.92
C GLU A 191 -4.70 -2.32 30.00
N ASP A 192 -5.89 -2.00 30.50
CA ASP A 192 -6.98 -2.95 30.76
C ASP A 192 -8.05 -2.96 29.66
N ASP A 193 -7.89 -2.12 28.63
CA ASP A 193 -8.87 -2.03 27.54
C ASP A 193 -8.65 -3.13 26.48
N PHE A 194 -9.75 -3.59 25.87
CA PHE A 194 -9.69 -4.34 24.61
C PHE A 194 -9.53 -3.38 23.44
N VAL A 195 -8.38 -3.45 22.77
CA VAL A 195 -7.95 -2.43 21.81
C VAL A 195 -8.11 -2.90 20.37
N TRP A 196 -8.98 -2.22 19.64
CA TRP A 196 -9.11 -2.34 18.19
C TRP A 196 -8.13 -1.41 17.49
N ILE A 197 -7.64 -1.80 16.33
CA ILE A 197 -6.86 -0.94 15.48
C ILE A 197 -7.30 -1.02 14.01
N ASN A 198 -7.24 0.12 13.33
CA ASN A 198 -7.32 0.23 11.89
C ASN A 198 -6.16 1.07 11.38
N VAL A 199 -5.51 0.65 10.31
CA VAL A 199 -4.37 1.33 9.70
C VAL A 199 -4.66 1.58 8.23
N GLY A 200 -4.66 2.85 7.82
CA GLY A 200 -4.88 3.22 6.43
C GLY A 200 -5.20 4.68 6.23
N SER A 201 -5.18 5.11 4.96
CA SER A 201 -5.57 6.48 4.59
C SER A 201 -7.03 6.75 4.95
N PHE A 202 -7.33 7.95 5.44
CA PHE A 202 -8.70 8.36 5.72
C PHE A 202 -9.41 8.75 4.41
N SER A 203 -9.88 7.71 3.72
CA SER A 203 -10.57 7.78 2.43
C SER A 203 -11.88 6.98 2.47
N LYS A 204 -12.79 7.26 1.55
CA LYS A 204 -14.08 6.56 1.45
C LYS A 204 -13.92 5.04 1.29
N SER A 205 -12.87 4.60 0.59
CA SER A 205 -12.62 3.16 0.38
C SER A 205 -12.37 2.39 1.67
N LYS A 206 -11.83 3.03 2.71
CA LYS A 206 -11.52 2.39 4.01
C LYS A 206 -12.72 2.26 4.94
N ASN A 207 -13.85 2.90 4.59
CA ASN A 207 -15.14 2.75 5.26
C ASN A 207 -15.11 2.99 6.78
N HIS A 208 -14.42 4.05 7.20
CA HIS A 208 -14.31 4.41 8.62
C HIS A 208 -15.67 4.70 9.27
N LYS A 209 -16.66 5.15 8.47
CA LYS A 209 -18.02 5.33 8.98
C LYS A 209 -18.58 4.03 9.54
N PHE A 210 -18.53 2.95 8.76
CA PHE A 210 -18.99 1.63 9.21
C PHE A 210 -18.18 1.11 10.41
N LEU A 211 -16.86 1.31 10.41
CA LEU A 211 -16.01 0.94 11.54
C LEU A 211 -16.45 1.65 12.83
N LEU A 212 -16.73 2.94 12.78
CA LEU A 212 -17.21 3.70 13.92
C LEU A 212 -18.64 3.29 14.34
N ASP A 213 -19.49 2.88 13.38
CA ASP A 213 -20.81 2.36 13.66
C ASP A 213 -20.76 1.05 14.47
N ILE A 214 -19.95 0.06 14.02
CA ILE A 214 -19.81 -1.21 14.74
C ILE A 214 -19.10 -1.04 16.09
N PHE A 215 -18.08 -0.17 16.16
CA PHE A 215 -17.37 0.13 17.41
C PHE A 215 -18.30 0.79 18.44
N SER A 216 -19.14 1.74 18.00
CA SER A 216 -20.15 2.38 18.87
C SER A 216 -21.15 1.37 19.44
N ASP A 217 -21.65 0.47 18.59
CA ASP A 217 -22.60 -0.56 19.03
C ASP A 217 -21.94 -1.58 19.97
N TYR A 218 -20.71 -2.00 19.67
CA TYR A 218 -19.90 -2.88 20.52
C TYR A 218 -19.68 -2.29 21.92
N LYS A 219 -19.30 -1.01 21.98
CA LYS A 219 -18.97 -0.31 23.23
C LYS A 219 -20.13 -0.20 24.20
N LYS A 220 -21.37 -0.18 23.74
CA LYS A 220 -22.58 -0.15 24.62
C LYS A 220 -22.60 -1.32 25.61
N ASN A 221 -22.16 -2.50 25.16
CA ASN A 221 -22.13 -3.73 25.96
C ASN A 221 -20.73 -4.03 26.52
N ARG A 222 -19.69 -3.31 26.09
CA ARG A 222 -18.28 -3.54 26.43
C ARG A 222 -17.59 -2.18 26.65
N PRO A 223 -17.80 -1.52 27.80
CA PRO A 223 -17.31 -0.16 28.02
C PRO A 223 -15.77 -0.05 27.99
N ASN A 224 -15.04 -1.09 28.44
CA ASN A 224 -13.59 -1.13 28.48
C ASN A 224 -13.03 -1.57 27.12
N CYS A 225 -13.20 -0.70 26.12
CA CYS A 225 -12.59 -0.88 24.80
C CYS A 225 -12.18 0.47 24.19
N LYS A 226 -11.15 0.42 23.37
CA LYS A 226 -10.59 1.56 22.64
C LYS A 226 -10.43 1.20 21.16
N LEU A 227 -10.48 2.22 20.31
CA LEU A 227 -10.19 2.11 18.89
C LEU A 227 -9.05 3.06 18.52
N ILE A 228 -7.98 2.52 17.97
CA ILE A 228 -6.86 3.29 17.42
C ILE A 228 -7.05 3.39 15.91
N LEU A 229 -7.03 4.61 15.38
CA LEU A 229 -7.05 4.90 13.95
C LEU A 229 -5.70 5.50 13.56
N CYS A 230 -4.86 4.69 12.88
CA CYS A 230 -3.56 5.11 12.37
C CYS A 230 -3.68 5.54 10.91
N GLY A 231 -3.50 6.83 10.64
CA GLY A 231 -3.56 7.38 9.30
C GLY A 231 -4.11 8.79 9.25
N ASP A 232 -4.18 9.30 8.03
CA ASP A 232 -4.71 10.63 7.72
C ASP A 232 -5.29 10.64 6.30
N GLY A 233 -6.05 11.69 5.94
CA GLY A 233 -6.59 11.82 4.60
C GLY A 233 -7.79 12.76 4.52
N VAL A 234 -8.38 12.80 3.33
CA VAL A 234 -9.45 13.75 2.99
C VAL A 234 -10.72 13.59 3.84
N GLU A 235 -10.96 12.41 4.41
CA GLU A 235 -12.11 12.12 5.28
C GLU A 235 -11.85 12.46 6.76
N ARG A 236 -10.67 13.00 7.15
CA ARG A 236 -10.31 13.26 8.56
C ARG A 236 -11.35 14.08 9.30
N SER A 237 -11.76 15.22 8.73
CA SER A 237 -12.75 16.11 9.36
C SER A 237 -14.11 15.43 9.53
N HIS A 238 -14.51 14.61 8.54
CA HIS A 238 -15.75 13.83 8.61
C HIS A 238 -15.69 12.77 9.71
N ILE A 239 -14.57 12.04 9.80
CA ILE A 239 -14.33 11.03 10.85
C ILE A 239 -14.38 11.67 12.24
N GLN A 240 -13.72 12.82 12.44
CA GLN A 240 -13.77 13.56 13.70
C GLN A 240 -15.20 14.00 14.08
N THR A 241 -15.98 14.42 13.10
CA THR A 241 -17.39 14.76 13.30
C THR A 241 -18.20 13.54 13.75
N LEU A 242 -18.03 12.39 13.09
CA LEU A 242 -18.70 11.14 13.47
C LEU A 242 -18.32 10.68 14.88
N ILE A 243 -17.03 10.78 15.27
CA ILE A 243 -16.57 10.46 16.62
C ILE A 243 -17.30 11.28 17.67
N LYS A 244 -17.43 12.60 17.45
CA LYS A 244 -18.17 13.50 18.36
C LYS A 244 -19.65 13.17 18.42
N GLN A 245 -20.30 13.00 17.27
CA GLN A 245 -21.73 12.66 17.18
C GLN A 245 -22.08 11.36 17.89
N LYS A 246 -21.17 10.38 17.85
CA LYS A 246 -21.34 9.08 18.52
C LYS A 246 -20.84 9.05 19.96
N GLN A 247 -20.41 10.19 20.52
CA GLN A 247 -19.85 10.31 21.88
C GLN A 247 -18.67 9.35 22.12
N LEU A 248 -17.79 9.20 21.13
CA LEU A 248 -16.64 8.30 21.17
C LEU A 248 -15.30 9.01 21.43
N THR A 249 -15.32 10.29 21.79
CA THR A 249 -14.11 11.14 21.92
C THR A 249 -13.07 10.52 22.87
N ASP A 250 -13.50 9.94 23.99
CA ASP A 250 -12.59 9.32 24.97
C ASP A 250 -12.22 7.88 24.63
N SER A 251 -12.75 7.32 23.54
CA SER A 251 -12.61 5.91 23.17
C SER A 251 -11.91 5.70 21.85
N VAL A 252 -11.80 6.74 21.02
CA VAL A 252 -11.13 6.68 19.72
C VAL A 252 -9.87 7.54 19.75
N ILE A 253 -8.74 6.92 19.44
CA ILE A 253 -7.41 7.56 19.40
C ILE A 253 -7.03 7.76 17.94
N LEU A 254 -6.91 9.01 17.50
CA LEU A 254 -6.43 9.39 16.17
C LEU A 254 -4.93 9.69 16.24
N THR A 255 -4.09 8.83 15.67
CA THR A 255 -2.64 9.02 15.71
C THR A 255 -2.13 9.97 14.62
N GLY A 256 -2.91 10.18 13.55
CA GLY A 256 -2.39 10.75 12.31
C GLY A 256 -1.44 9.80 11.60
N ASN A 257 -0.66 10.34 10.66
CA ASN A 257 0.41 9.60 10.01
C ASN A 257 1.60 9.45 10.96
N VAL A 258 1.97 8.21 11.28
CA VAL A 258 3.08 7.87 12.18
C VAL A 258 4.11 6.99 11.47
N ASN A 259 5.39 7.15 11.82
CA ASN A 259 6.48 6.32 11.26
C ASN A 259 6.66 4.98 12.00
N ASN A 260 6.08 4.86 13.19
CA ASN A 260 6.15 3.70 14.08
C ASN A 260 4.81 3.00 14.23
N CYS A 261 4.10 2.77 13.13
CA CYS A 261 2.78 2.14 13.12
C CYS A 261 2.80 0.74 13.78
N GLN A 262 3.91 0.00 13.65
CA GLN A 262 4.10 -1.29 14.29
C GLN A 262 3.92 -1.25 15.81
N ASP A 263 4.30 -0.15 16.48
CA ASP A 263 4.16 -0.03 17.93
C ASP A 263 2.69 -0.04 18.36
N TYR A 264 1.82 0.60 17.57
CA TYR A 264 0.37 0.61 17.81
C TYR A 264 -0.26 -0.74 17.46
N LEU A 265 0.25 -1.44 16.44
CA LEU A 265 -0.17 -2.82 16.14
C LEU A 265 0.21 -3.76 17.29
N PHE A 266 1.41 -3.65 17.87
CA PHE A 266 1.79 -4.44 19.05
C PHE A 266 0.88 -4.16 20.24
N ALA A 267 0.50 -2.89 20.45
CA ALA A 267 -0.37 -2.47 21.55
C ALA A 267 -1.82 -2.95 21.43
N SER A 268 -2.24 -3.34 20.25
CA SER A 268 -3.63 -3.71 19.94
C SER A 268 -3.91 -5.20 20.13
N ASP A 269 -5.21 -5.54 20.21
CA ASP A 269 -5.71 -6.90 20.41
C ASP A 269 -6.36 -7.45 19.14
N ILE A 270 -6.94 -6.58 18.29
CA ILE A 270 -7.61 -6.98 17.07
C ILE A 270 -7.46 -5.91 15.98
N PHE A 271 -7.25 -6.35 14.75
CA PHE A 271 -7.25 -5.49 13.56
C PHE A 271 -8.60 -5.59 12.83
N VAL A 272 -9.28 -4.45 12.64
CA VAL A 272 -10.60 -4.41 12.01
C VAL A 272 -10.54 -3.56 10.74
N PHE A 273 -10.82 -4.17 9.59
CA PHE A 273 -10.59 -3.53 8.30
C PHE A 273 -11.76 -3.71 7.32
N PRO A 274 -12.82 -2.88 7.44
CA PRO A 274 -14.04 -2.99 6.65
C PRO A 274 -13.94 -2.24 5.30
N SER A 275 -12.82 -2.36 4.61
CA SER A 275 -12.57 -1.66 3.35
C SER A 275 -13.56 -2.08 2.27
N LEU A 276 -13.97 -1.14 1.40
CA LEU A 276 -14.92 -1.40 0.31
C LEU A 276 -14.25 -2.03 -0.91
N PHE A 277 -12.98 -1.72 -1.13
CA PHE A 277 -12.15 -2.31 -2.18
C PHE A 277 -10.66 -2.09 -1.89
N GLU A 278 -9.84 -3.08 -2.24
CA GLU A 278 -8.39 -3.08 -2.07
C GLU A 278 -7.70 -3.74 -3.26
N GLY A 279 -6.50 -3.24 -3.59
CA GLY A 279 -5.61 -3.93 -4.52
C GLY A 279 -4.74 -4.95 -3.78
N PHE A 280 -3.87 -4.46 -2.91
CA PHE A 280 -3.03 -5.26 -2.02
C PHE A 280 -2.76 -4.45 -0.74
N PRO A 281 -3.58 -4.63 0.32
CA PRO A 281 -3.48 -3.83 1.54
C PRO A 281 -2.29 -4.27 2.40
N LEU A 282 -1.17 -3.53 2.32
CA LEU A 282 0.02 -3.78 3.14
C LEU A 282 -0.31 -3.79 4.63
N SER A 283 -1.25 -2.94 5.09
CA SER A 283 -1.64 -2.87 6.49
C SER A 283 -2.23 -4.17 7.05
N VAL A 284 -2.83 -5.02 6.20
CA VAL A 284 -3.28 -6.36 6.61
C VAL A 284 -2.07 -7.27 6.83
N ALA A 285 -1.12 -7.31 5.88
CA ALA A 285 0.10 -8.08 6.03
C ALA A 285 0.94 -7.62 7.24
N GLU A 286 1.00 -6.31 7.48
CA GLU A 286 1.64 -5.70 8.65
C GLU A 286 0.97 -6.16 9.96
N ALA A 287 -0.36 -6.13 10.03
CA ALA A 287 -1.12 -6.56 11.19
C ALA A 287 -0.93 -8.06 11.46
N GLU A 288 -1.09 -8.91 10.43
CA GLU A 288 -0.86 -10.36 10.55
C GLU A 288 0.56 -10.71 10.95
N SER A 289 1.58 -9.96 10.47
CA SER A 289 2.98 -10.15 10.89
C SER A 289 3.19 -9.94 12.39
N THR A 290 2.38 -9.07 13.02
CA THR A 290 2.42 -8.86 14.47
C THR A 290 1.63 -9.89 15.25
N GLY A 291 1.04 -10.86 14.56
CA GLY A 291 0.16 -11.86 15.15
C GLY A 291 -1.18 -11.30 15.63
N LEU A 292 -1.63 -10.17 15.08
CA LEU A 292 -2.99 -9.70 15.34
C LEU A 292 -4.02 -10.56 14.60
N GLN A 293 -5.06 -10.92 15.32
CA GLN A 293 -6.26 -11.48 14.70
C GLN A 293 -6.99 -10.39 13.94
N CYS A 294 -7.45 -10.70 12.73
CA CYS A 294 -7.97 -9.74 11.78
C CYS A 294 -9.43 -10.02 11.42
N VAL A 295 -10.29 -9.01 11.49
CA VAL A 295 -11.66 -9.06 10.94
C VAL A 295 -11.69 -8.16 9.72
N LEU A 296 -11.90 -8.77 8.56
CA LEU A 296 -11.67 -8.17 7.24
C LEU A 296 -12.94 -8.25 6.39
N SER A 297 -13.13 -7.27 5.51
CA SER A 297 -14.15 -7.39 4.47
C SER A 297 -13.72 -8.36 3.35
N ASN A 298 -14.69 -8.86 2.59
CA ASN A 298 -14.45 -9.72 1.44
C ASN A 298 -13.69 -9.00 0.28
N ALA A 299 -13.55 -7.68 0.35
CA ALA A 299 -12.76 -6.90 -0.59
C ALA A 299 -11.24 -7.14 -0.49
N ILE A 300 -10.77 -7.84 0.55
CA ILE A 300 -9.36 -8.12 0.77
C ILE A 300 -8.95 -9.37 -0.02
N PRO A 301 -7.92 -9.29 -0.91
CA PRO A 301 -7.44 -10.44 -1.66
C PRO A 301 -6.91 -11.56 -0.75
N ASP A 302 -7.22 -12.82 -1.07
CA ASP A 302 -6.76 -13.99 -0.30
C ASP A 302 -5.24 -14.15 -0.32
N GLU A 303 -4.56 -13.58 -1.30
CA GLU A 303 -3.10 -13.58 -1.41
C GLU A 303 -2.41 -12.92 -0.20
N VAL A 304 -3.11 -12.00 0.49
CA VAL A 304 -2.58 -11.25 1.65
C VAL A 304 -2.90 -11.96 2.96
N ILE A 305 -4.01 -12.68 3.03
CA ILE A 305 -4.63 -13.15 4.27
C ILE A 305 -4.08 -14.52 4.69
N ASP A 306 -3.77 -14.68 5.99
CA ASP A 306 -3.64 -15.99 6.62
C ASP A 306 -4.97 -16.36 7.31
N THR A 307 -5.67 -17.36 6.80
CA THR A 307 -6.94 -17.81 7.33
C THR A 307 -6.86 -18.30 8.78
N LYS A 308 -5.66 -18.58 9.29
CA LYS A 308 -5.44 -18.92 10.70
C LYS A 308 -5.68 -17.73 11.64
N TYR A 309 -5.38 -16.52 11.15
CA TYR A 309 -5.44 -15.29 11.94
C TYR A 309 -6.53 -14.32 11.49
N ALA A 310 -7.28 -14.65 10.44
CA ALA A 310 -8.25 -13.72 9.87
C ALA A 310 -9.62 -14.39 9.63
N ILE A 311 -10.68 -13.59 9.85
CA ILE A 311 -12.04 -13.88 9.42
C ILE A 311 -12.44 -12.87 8.37
N LYS A 312 -12.86 -13.34 7.18
CA LYS A 312 -13.45 -12.51 6.13
C LYS A 312 -14.95 -12.50 6.26
N ILE A 313 -15.55 -11.33 6.09
CA ILE A 313 -17.00 -11.11 6.16
C ILE A 313 -17.50 -10.60 4.82
N ASP A 314 -18.50 -11.29 4.26
CA ASP A 314 -18.99 -11.04 2.90
C ASP A 314 -19.85 -9.79 2.78
N ASP A 315 -20.40 -9.31 3.90
CA ASP A 315 -21.31 -8.17 3.92
C ASP A 315 -21.02 -7.20 5.08
N TYR A 316 -21.77 -6.10 5.09
CA TYR A 316 -21.64 -5.08 6.14
C TYR A 316 -22.78 -5.17 7.18
N GLN A 317 -23.24 -6.38 7.52
CA GLN A 317 -24.15 -6.62 8.64
C GLN A 317 -23.36 -6.54 9.95
N LYS A 318 -23.69 -5.56 10.78
CA LYS A 318 -22.94 -5.23 12.02
C LYS A 318 -22.80 -6.42 12.97
N ASP A 319 -23.86 -7.23 13.11
CA ASP A 319 -23.88 -8.37 14.05
C ASP A 319 -22.83 -9.43 13.67
N LYS A 320 -22.58 -9.66 12.37
CA LYS A 320 -21.56 -10.59 11.92
C LYS A 320 -20.14 -10.09 12.27
N TRP A 321 -19.90 -8.79 12.11
CA TRP A 321 -18.62 -8.17 12.50
C TRP A 321 -18.41 -8.24 14.01
N ILE A 322 -19.43 -7.86 14.80
CA ILE A 322 -19.37 -7.88 16.25
C ILE A 322 -19.17 -9.30 16.79
N SER A 323 -19.89 -10.29 16.25
CA SER A 323 -19.72 -11.69 16.68
C SER A 323 -18.36 -12.27 16.33
N SER A 324 -17.79 -11.90 15.17
CA SER A 324 -16.42 -12.30 14.81
C SER A 324 -15.37 -11.68 15.73
N ILE A 325 -15.56 -10.42 16.12
CA ILE A 325 -14.71 -9.73 17.08
C ILE A 325 -14.78 -10.37 18.48
N GLU A 326 -16.01 -10.69 18.95
CA GLU A 326 -16.21 -11.40 20.22
C GLU A 326 -15.61 -12.82 20.19
N TYR A 327 -15.70 -13.51 19.06
CA TYR A 327 -15.04 -14.80 18.89
C TYR A 327 -13.53 -14.69 19.14
N PHE A 328 -12.86 -13.73 18.51
CA PHE A 328 -11.42 -13.51 18.70
C PHE A 328 -11.08 -13.02 20.11
N ARG A 329 -11.91 -12.16 20.69
CA ARG A 329 -11.73 -11.75 22.08
C ARG A 329 -11.79 -12.91 23.06
N SER A 330 -12.67 -13.87 22.79
CA SER A 330 -12.83 -15.07 23.63
C SER A 330 -11.73 -16.12 23.37
N ASN A 331 -11.01 -16.00 22.25
CA ASN A 331 -9.94 -16.92 21.84
C ASN A 331 -8.67 -16.12 21.48
N PRO A 332 -8.08 -15.38 22.45
CA PRO A 332 -6.92 -14.56 22.19
C PRO A 332 -5.69 -15.42 21.91
N LEU A 333 -4.81 -14.91 21.06
CA LEU A 333 -3.48 -15.49 20.85
C LEU A 333 -2.54 -15.06 21.96
N ASP A 334 -1.79 -16.01 22.49
CA ASP A 334 -0.68 -15.72 23.41
C ASP A 334 0.52 -15.07 22.69
N SER A 335 1.49 -14.64 23.46
CA SER A 335 2.69 -13.97 22.93
C SER A 335 3.53 -14.87 22.03
N GLU A 336 3.56 -16.16 22.29
CA GLU A 336 4.32 -17.13 21.48
C GLU A 336 3.67 -17.33 20.10
N CYS A 337 2.37 -17.52 20.06
CA CYS A 337 1.60 -17.57 18.82
C CYS A 337 1.76 -16.29 17.99
N ARG A 338 1.76 -15.12 18.65
CA ARG A 338 1.99 -13.83 17.97
C ARG A 338 3.40 -13.73 17.38
N LEU A 339 4.42 -14.24 18.06
CA LEU A 339 5.80 -14.27 17.55
C LEU A 339 5.96 -15.19 16.34
N GLN A 340 5.21 -16.29 16.29
CA GLN A 340 5.28 -17.26 15.19
C GLN A 340 4.55 -16.79 13.92
N ALA A 341 3.62 -15.85 14.01
CA ALA A 341 2.83 -15.36 12.89
C ALA A 341 3.69 -14.81 11.74
N ILE A 342 4.85 -14.25 12.04
CA ILE A 342 5.80 -13.72 11.06
C ILE A 342 6.28 -14.79 10.07
N GLU A 343 6.39 -16.05 10.49
CA GLU A 343 6.87 -17.12 9.61
C GLU A 343 5.87 -17.43 8.50
N THR A 344 4.57 -17.31 8.77
CA THR A 344 3.52 -17.45 7.75
C THR A 344 3.65 -16.36 6.68
N ILE A 345 3.91 -15.12 7.09
CA ILE A 345 4.12 -14.00 6.16
C ILE A 345 5.36 -14.22 5.29
N LYS A 346 6.44 -14.74 5.85
CA LYS A 346 7.65 -15.11 5.11
C LYS A 346 7.37 -16.24 4.11
N GLN A 347 6.62 -17.28 4.52
CA GLN A 347 6.22 -18.39 3.64
C GLN A 347 5.35 -17.93 2.47
N LYS A 348 4.52 -16.91 2.67
CA LYS A 348 3.74 -16.26 1.60
C LYS A 348 4.62 -15.45 0.63
N GLY A 349 5.91 -15.31 0.92
CA GLY A 349 6.85 -14.52 0.10
C GLY A 349 6.57 -13.02 0.21
N LEU A 350 6.22 -12.54 1.39
CA LEU A 350 6.01 -11.13 1.67
C LEU A 350 7.18 -10.52 2.49
N ASP A 351 8.28 -11.24 2.63
CA ASP A 351 9.49 -10.74 3.26
C ASP A 351 10.23 -9.77 2.34
N LEU A 352 10.38 -8.53 2.79
CA LEU A 352 10.98 -7.47 1.99
C LEU A 352 12.42 -7.76 1.59
N LYS A 353 13.22 -8.35 2.49
CA LYS A 353 14.63 -8.65 2.22
C LYS A 353 14.77 -9.66 1.07
N VAL A 354 13.88 -10.63 1.02
CA VAL A 354 13.87 -11.64 -0.07
C VAL A 354 13.37 -11.00 -1.37
N GLU A 355 12.28 -10.24 -1.30
CA GLU A 355 11.64 -9.65 -2.50
C GLU A 355 12.48 -8.52 -3.11
N VAL A 356 13.27 -7.78 -2.33
CA VAL A 356 14.25 -6.79 -2.83
C VAL A 356 15.28 -7.46 -3.72
N ASN A 357 15.86 -8.60 -3.31
CA ASN A 357 16.84 -9.33 -4.11
C ASN A 357 16.23 -9.83 -5.43
N LYS A 358 14.99 -10.35 -5.37
CA LYS A 358 14.27 -10.77 -6.58
C LYS A 358 14.01 -9.60 -7.53
N LEU A 359 13.57 -8.47 -6.99
CA LEU A 359 13.30 -7.28 -7.81
C LEU A 359 14.58 -6.71 -8.43
N ALA A 360 15.67 -6.67 -7.67
CA ALA A 360 16.98 -6.28 -8.22
C ALA A 360 17.41 -7.19 -9.39
N GLN A 361 17.26 -8.51 -9.22
CA GLN A 361 17.58 -9.48 -10.27
C GLN A 361 16.72 -9.27 -11.54
N LEU A 362 15.44 -8.90 -11.36
CA LEU A 362 14.57 -8.59 -12.50
C LEU A 362 15.04 -7.36 -13.28
N TYR A 363 15.57 -6.32 -12.62
CA TYR A 363 16.16 -5.17 -13.31
C TYR A 363 17.45 -5.55 -14.06
N PHE A 364 18.31 -6.36 -13.46
CA PHE A 364 19.52 -6.87 -14.15
C PHE A 364 19.14 -7.68 -15.38
N THR A 365 18.21 -8.63 -15.23
CA THR A 365 17.74 -9.49 -16.34
C THR A 365 17.11 -8.65 -17.46
N ALA A 366 16.29 -7.63 -17.13
CA ALA A 366 15.66 -6.78 -18.13
C ALA A 366 16.69 -5.96 -18.95
N LEU A 367 17.86 -5.68 -18.37
CA LEU A 367 18.97 -5.00 -19.04
C LEU A 367 19.93 -5.96 -19.76
N GLY A 368 19.72 -7.29 -19.69
CA GLY A 368 20.61 -8.30 -20.24
C GLY A 368 21.94 -8.43 -19.48
N LYS A 369 21.89 -8.24 -18.16
CA LYS A 369 23.05 -8.30 -17.25
C LYS A 369 22.94 -9.44 -16.26
#